data_657533b861bbbf141c6e9fb89ce3eeba
#
_entry.id   657533b861bbbf141c6e9fb89ce3eeba
#
_cell.length_a   1.000
_cell.length_b   1.000
_cell.length_c   1.000
_cell.angle_alpha   90.00
_cell.angle_beta   90.00
_cell.angle_gamma   90.00
#
_symmetry.space_group_name_H-M   'P 1'
#
loop_
_entity.id
_entity.type
_entity.pdbx_description
1 polymer ?
#
loop_
_entity_poly.entity_id
_entity_poly.type
_entity_poly.pdbx_seq_one_letter_code
_entity_poly.pdbx_strand_id
1 'polypeptide(L)'
;MTPSTDQFVLPDSPTVDAVMADRRAKSFTTRSIKKASKLAALEMAVSMIDLTTLEGSDSPEKVRSLCAKAKRPWERDEEILGHRVGHVAAVCVYPSMVPYAKEQLEGSGIRVASVATGFPSGQYPLEIRVRDVQRAVADGADEIDMVINRGAFLSGRYGVVAEEIRAVVEACGSAHLKVILETGELATYDNVRRASDIAISCIREGDFIKTSTGKVSPAATMPVTLVMLEAIRDTYKQTGKKIGMKPAGGIRTGKQAWHYLCMVNETLGEGWLSPDWFRFGASSLLNDVLRSMQKLATGEYAAGYDFSDA
;
A
#
# COMPACT_ATOMS: atom_id res chain seq x y z
N MET A 1 -15.09 -8.00 -34.67
CA MET A 1 -14.88 -6.57 -34.46
C MET A 1 -13.44 -6.41 -33.99
N THR A 2 -12.56 -5.89 -34.81
CA THR A 2 -11.20 -5.50 -34.43
C THR A 2 -11.28 -4.35 -33.43
N PRO A 3 -10.66 -4.44 -32.26
CA PRO A 3 -10.62 -3.31 -31.36
C PRO A 3 -9.86 -2.16 -32.02
N SER A 4 -10.42 -0.98 -31.92
CA SER A 4 -9.78 0.29 -32.26
C SER A 4 -8.43 0.34 -31.54
N THR A 5 -7.36 0.31 -32.32
CA THR A 5 -6.01 0.58 -31.82
C THR A 5 -5.87 2.07 -31.56
N ASP A 6 -6.44 2.56 -30.45
CA ASP A 6 -5.89 3.74 -29.81
C ASP A 6 -4.49 3.34 -29.33
N GLN A 7 -3.52 3.76 -30.09
CA GLN A 7 -2.13 3.37 -29.87
C GLN A 7 -1.72 3.92 -28.51
N PHE A 8 -1.48 3.04 -27.50
CA PHE A 8 -1.00 3.45 -26.21
C PHE A 8 0.28 4.29 -26.38
N VAL A 9 0.19 5.55 -25.99
CA VAL A 9 1.35 6.43 -25.97
C VAL A 9 2.10 6.18 -24.68
N LEU A 10 3.31 5.64 -24.80
CA LEU A 10 4.17 5.39 -23.65
C LEU A 10 4.50 6.73 -22.96
N PRO A 11 4.25 6.88 -21.65
CA PRO A 11 4.66 8.07 -20.93
C PRO A 11 6.17 8.29 -21.01
N ASP A 12 6.59 9.54 -21.04
CA ASP A 12 8.00 9.88 -20.87
C ASP A 12 8.44 9.53 -19.45
N SER A 13 9.49 8.72 -19.34
CA SER A 13 10.03 8.24 -18.07
C SER A 13 11.51 8.64 -17.99
N PRO A 14 11.85 9.62 -17.16
CA PRO A 14 13.23 10.03 -17.01
C PRO A 14 14.10 8.91 -16.44
N THR A 15 15.35 8.88 -16.85
CA THR A 15 16.37 7.99 -16.28
C THR A 15 16.60 8.32 -14.81
N VAL A 16 16.75 7.28 -13.99
CA VAL A 16 16.97 7.41 -12.54
C VAL A 16 18.47 7.31 -12.23
N ASP A 17 19.02 8.33 -11.59
CA ASP A 17 20.34 8.22 -10.98
C ASP A 17 20.26 7.33 -9.74
N ALA A 18 20.63 6.06 -9.90
CA ALA A 18 20.55 5.05 -8.86
C ALA A 18 21.41 5.43 -7.64
N VAL A 19 22.58 6.00 -7.84
CA VAL A 19 23.47 6.41 -6.74
C VAL A 19 22.85 7.54 -5.93
N MET A 20 22.25 8.52 -6.58
CA MET A 20 21.57 9.61 -5.90
C MET A 20 20.29 9.16 -5.22
N ALA A 21 19.50 8.25 -5.82
CA ALA A 21 18.31 7.67 -5.21
C ALA A 21 18.66 6.94 -3.91
N ASP A 22 19.69 6.09 -3.93
CA ASP A 22 20.17 5.36 -2.73
C ASP A 22 20.68 6.33 -1.65
N ARG A 23 21.49 7.31 -2.01
CA ARG A 23 22.03 8.30 -1.06
C ARG A 23 20.92 9.14 -0.43
N ARG A 24 19.95 9.59 -1.22
CA ARG A 24 18.82 10.38 -0.74
C ARG A 24 17.93 9.53 0.17
N ALA A 25 17.58 8.31 -0.23
CA ALA A 25 16.81 7.38 0.59
C ALA A 25 17.50 7.10 1.94
N LYS A 26 18.82 6.86 1.92
CA LYS A 26 19.62 6.68 3.13
C LYS A 26 19.59 7.90 4.06
N SER A 27 19.55 9.12 3.52
CA SER A 27 19.52 10.34 4.32
C SER A 27 18.28 10.43 5.22
N PHE A 28 17.13 9.87 4.81
CA PHE A 28 15.92 9.82 5.64
C PHE A 28 16.08 8.91 6.85
N THR A 29 16.90 7.85 6.76
CA THR A 29 17.13 6.91 7.86
C THR A 29 18.03 7.47 8.97
N THR A 30 18.72 8.57 8.71
CA THR A 30 19.58 9.27 9.67
C THR A 30 18.88 10.46 10.34
N ARG A 31 17.64 10.77 9.95
CA ARG A 31 16.86 11.85 10.55
C ARG A 31 16.58 11.55 12.01
N SER A 32 16.64 12.58 12.84
CA SER A 32 16.23 12.54 14.23
C SER A 32 15.06 13.49 14.44
N ILE A 33 14.00 13.00 15.10
CA ILE A 33 12.83 13.80 15.46
C ILE A 33 12.62 13.80 16.96
N LYS A 34 12.03 14.88 17.50
CA LYS A 34 11.76 15.01 18.93
C LYS A 34 10.73 13.95 19.39
N LYS A 35 10.71 13.65 20.71
CA LYS A 35 9.83 12.62 21.31
C LYS A 35 8.35 12.84 20.94
N ALA A 36 7.84 14.07 21.07
CA ALA A 36 6.46 14.39 20.73
C ALA A 36 6.15 14.14 19.24
N SER A 37 7.05 14.56 18.33
CA SER A 37 6.89 14.30 16.89
C SER A 37 6.98 12.80 16.56
N LYS A 38 7.73 12.00 17.33
CA LYS A 38 7.74 10.54 17.16
C LYS A 38 6.41 9.93 17.52
N LEU A 39 5.82 10.34 18.64
CA LEU A 39 4.51 9.81 19.04
C LEU A 39 3.46 10.14 17.99
N ALA A 40 3.35 11.40 17.57
CA ALA A 40 2.43 11.81 16.51
C ALA A 40 2.64 11.05 15.19
N ALA A 41 3.90 10.82 14.79
CA ALA A 41 4.21 10.04 13.59
C ALA A 41 3.83 8.55 13.72
N LEU A 42 3.93 7.96 14.91
CA LEU A 42 3.51 6.58 15.16
C LEU A 42 1.97 6.46 15.15
N GLU A 43 1.25 7.41 15.75
CA GLU A 43 -0.21 7.47 15.68
C GLU A 43 -0.69 7.64 14.22
N MET A 44 -0.06 8.54 13.49
CA MET A 44 -0.30 8.72 12.06
C MET A 44 -0.03 7.42 11.28
N ALA A 45 1.05 6.69 11.62
CA ALA A 45 1.34 5.41 10.98
C ALA A 45 0.24 4.38 11.23
N VAL A 46 -0.34 4.30 12.44
CA VAL A 46 -1.49 3.42 12.74
C VAL A 46 -2.64 3.72 11.78
N SER A 47 -3.02 5.00 11.67
CA SER A 47 -4.15 5.42 10.81
C SER A 47 -3.93 5.15 9.32
N MET A 48 -2.69 4.88 8.90
CA MET A 48 -2.30 4.61 7.50
C MET A 48 -2.00 3.13 7.22
N ILE A 49 -2.19 2.22 8.18
CA ILE A 49 -1.95 0.79 7.96
C ILE A 49 -3.13 0.16 7.20
N ASP A 50 -2.82 -0.57 6.11
CA ASP A 50 -3.68 -1.62 5.58
C ASP A 50 -3.28 -2.92 6.30
N LEU A 51 -4.04 -3.28 7.34
CA LEU A 51 -3.76 -4.47 8.15
C LEU A 51 -4.09 -5.72 7.35
N THR A 52 -3.08 -6.54 7.06
CA THR A 52 -3.12 -7.51 5.97
C THR A 52 -2.97 -8.93 6.46
N THR A 53 -3.84 -9.83 6.00
CA THR A 53 -3.62 -11.28 6.01
C THR A 53 -3.91 -11.86 4.63
N LEU A 54 -2.93 -12.60 4.07
CA LEU A 54 -2.99 -13.16 2.71
C LEU A 54 -2.32 -14.54 2.72
N GLU A 55 -2.80 -15.40 3.59
CA GLU A 55 -2.30 -16.77 3.73
C GLU A 55 -3.33 -17.77 3.22
N GLY A 56 -2.88 -18.87 2.65
CA GLY A 56 -3.78 -19.94 2.18
C GLY A 56 -4.61 -20.60 3.30
N SER A 57 -4.20 -20.37 4.55
CA SER A 57 -4.89 -20.86 5.75
C SER A 57 -5.82 -19.83 6.41
N ASP A 58 -6.06 -18.68 5.76
CA ASP A 58 -6.97 -17.68 6.32
C ASP A 58 -8.39 -18.23 6.42
N SER A 59 -9.01 -18.01 7.58
CA SER A 59 -10.39 -18.41 7.87
C SER A 59 -11.25 -17.21 8.24
N PRO A 60 -12.60 -17.35 8.18
CA PRO A 60 -13.50 -16.31 8.66
C PRO A 60 -13.21 -15.84 10.07
N GLU A 61 -12.85 -16.76 10.99
CA GLU A 61 -12.54 -16.46 12.39
C GLU A 61 -11.28 -15.63 12.52
N LYS A 62 -10.24 -15.95 11.75
CA LYS A 62 -9.00 -15.16 11.69
C LYS A 62 -9.26 -13.75 11.14
N VAL A 63 -10.11 -13.63 10.13
CA VAL A 63 -10.48 -12.31 9.57
C VAL A 63 -11.33 -11.52 10.59
N ARG A 64 -12.23 -12.15 11.34
CA ARG A 64 -12.96 -11.47 12.44
C ARG A 64 -12.02 -10.95 13.52
N SER A 65 -11.04 -11.75 13.94
CA SER A 65 -10.00 -11.32 14.88
C SER A 65 -9.19 -10.14 14.34
N LEU A 66 -8.78 -10.22 13.08
CA LEU A 66 -8.06 -9.13 12.39
C LEU A 66 -8.89 -7.83 12.36
N CYS A 67 -10.18 -7.92 12.07
CA CYS A 67 -11.09 -6.77 12.05
C CYS A 67 -11.31 -6.18 13.44
N ALA A 68 -11.41 -7.01 14.49
CA ALA A 68 -11.49 -6.53 15.87
C ALA A 68 -10.24 -5.71 16.24
N LYS A 69 -9.05 -6.23 15.91
CA LYS A 69 -7.79 -5.53 16.10
C LYS A 69 -7.69 -4.26 15.25
N ALA A 70 -8.17 -4.29 14.03
CA ALA A 70 -8.20 -3.12 13.15
C ALA A 70 -9.01 -1.96 13.75
N LYS A 71 -10.16 -2.26 14.38
CA LYS A 71 -11.04 -1.29 15.06
C LYS A 71 -10.46 -0.76 16.36
N ARG A 72 -9.80 -1.62 17.13
CA ARG A 72 -9.26 -1.33 18.46
C ARG A 72 -7.84 -1.90 18.59
N PRO A 73 -6.84 -1.22 18.01
CA PRO A 73 -5.47 -1.76 17.98
C PRO A 73 -4.83 -1.94 19.35
N TRP A 74 -5.21 -1.11 20.32
CA TRP A 74 -4.63 -1.11 21.66
C TRP A 74 -5.69 -0.82 22.73
N GLU A 75 -5.89 -1.74 23.66
CA GLU A 75 -6.94 -1.61 24.68
C GLU A 75 -6.51 -0.68 25.84
N ARG A 76 -5.20 -0.61 26.15
CA ARG A 76 -4.66 0.14 27.28
C ARG A 76 -4.13 1.53 26.92
N ASP A 77 -4.44 2.01 25.74
CA ASP A 77 -3.94 3.29 25.23
C ASP A 77 -4.40 4.49 26.08
N GLU A 78 -5.67 4.53 26.49
CA GLU A 78 -6.19 5.62 27.35
C GLU A 78 -5.48 5.65 28.71
N GLU A 79 -5.19 4.48 29.30
CA GLU A 79 -4.45 4.36 30.55
C GLU A 79 -3.00 4.88 30.41
N ILE A 80 -2.35 4.56 29.29
CA ILE A 80 -0.91 4.80 29.09
C ILE A 80 -0.61 6.15 28.43
N LEU A 81 -1.44 6.54 27.45
CA LEU A 81 -1.25 7.77 26.65
C LEU A 81 -2.17 8.92 27.11
N GLY A 82 -3.24 8.62 27.87
CA GLY A 82 -4.27 9.59 28.22
C GLY A 82 -5.29 9.86 27.12
N HIS A 83 -5.23 9.12 25.99
CA HIS A 83 -6.17 9.23 24.88
C HIS A 83 -6.21 7.93 24.06
N ARG A 84 -7.24 7.79 23.25
CA ARG A 84 -7.39 6.63 22.34
C ARG A 84 -6.52 6.77 21.10
N VAL A 85 -5.84 5.68 20.76
CA VAL A 85 -5.23 5.49 19.45
C VAL A 85 -6.33 5.18 18.43
N GLY A 86 -6.31 5.82 17.28
CA GLY A 86 -7.27 5.58 16.21
C GLY A 86 -7.20 4.17 15.62
N HIS A 87 -8.14 3.86 14.75
CA HIS A 87 -8.19 2.61 13.99
C HIS A 87 -7.22 2.64 12.78
N VAL A 88 -6.99 1.49 12.16
CA VAL A 88 -6.23 1.39 10.92
C VAL A 88 -7.04 1.87 9.70
N ALA A 89 -6.38 2.11 8.56
CA ALA A 89 -7.03 2.59 7.34
C ALA A 89 -7.92 1.54 6.68
N ALA A 90 -7.42 0.32 6.57
CA ALA A 90 -8.11 -0.79 5.90
C ALA A 90 -7.69 -2.14 6.46
N VAL A 91 -8.54 -3.14 6.20
CA VAL A 91 -8.20 -4.56 6.31
C VAL A 91 -8.05 -5.12 4.90
N CYS A 92 -6.92 -5.78 4.60
CA CYS A 92 -6.63 -6.33 3.29
C CYS A 92 -6.63 -7.86 3.32
N VAL A 93 -7.48 -8.49 2.50
CA VAL A 93 -7.75 -9.93 2.51
C VAL A 93 -7.85 -10.50 1.09
N TYR A 94 -7.96 -11.83 0.96
CA TYR A 94 -8.34 -12.50 -0.29
C TYR A 94 -9.82 -12.26 -0.62
N PRO A 95 -10.23 -12.35 -1.91
CA PRO A 95 -11.62 -12.10 -2.34
C PRO A 95 -12.66 -12.91 -1.56
N SER A 96 -12.38 -14.18 -1.28
CA SER A 96 -13.29 -15.06 -0.52
C SER A 96 -13.52 -14.63 0.93
N MET A 97 -12.66 -13.78 1.48
CA MET A 97 -12.76 -13.27 2.86
C MET A 97 -13.41 -11.88 2.93
N VAL A 98 -13.67 -11.24 1.79
CA VAL A 98 -14.29 -9.90 1.74
C VAL A 98 -15.64 -9.82 2.46
N PRO A 99 -16.59 -10.76 2.27
CA PRO A 99 -17.90 -10.69 2.95
C PRO A 99 -17.75 -10.67 4.48
N TYR A 100 -16.85 -11.48 5.03
CA TYR A 100 -16.60 -11.55 6.48
C TYR A 100 -15.95 -10.27 7.03
N ALA A 101 -15.02 -9.69 6.28
CA ALA A 101 -14.42 -8.41 6.65
C ALA A 101 -15.45 -7.28 6.59
N LYS A 102 -16.28 -7.25 5.55
CA LYS A 102 -17.31 -6.22 5.36
C LYS A 102 -18.34 -6.25 6.49
N GLU A 103 -18.84 -7.44 6.84
CA GLU A 103 -19.74 -7.63 8.00
C GLU A 103 -19.15 -7.08 9.29
N GLN A 104 -17.88 -7.39 9.56
CA GLN A 104 -17.22 -7.00 10.82
C GLN A 104 -16.84 -5.52 10.89
N LEU A 105 -16.67 -4.87 9.76
CA LEU A 105 -16.22 -3.47 9.68
C LEU A 105 -17.36 -2.48 9.38
N GLU A 106 -18.59 -2.95 9.29
CA GLU A 106 -19.76 -2.09 9.07
C GLU A 106 -19.81 -0.95 10.10
N GLY A 107 -19.99 0.28 9.62
CA GLY A 107 -20.08 1.48 10.45
C GLY A 107 -18.77 1.93 11.12
N SER A 108 -17.65 1.23 10.92
CA SER A 108 -16.37 1.57 11.56
C SER A 108 -15.56 2.66 10.85
N GLY A 109 -15.85 2.94 9.57
CA GLY A 109 -15.04 3.81 8.73
C GLY A 109 -13.76 3.14 8.16
N ILE A 110 -13.47 1.91 8.55
CA ILE A 110 -12.33 1.13 8.04
C ILE A 110 -12.71 0.51 6.69
N ARG A 111 -11.86 0.68 5.68
CA ARG A 111 -12.11 0.14 4.34
C ARG A 111 -11.77 -1.35 4.26
N VAL A 112 -12.47 -2.06 3.40
CA VAL A 112 -12.14 -3.45 3.02
C VAL A 112 -11.39 -3.41 1.71
N ALA A 113 -10.12 -3.79 1.74
CA ALA A 113 -9.28 -3.98 0.55
C ALA A 113 -9.22 -5.46 0.19
N SER A 114 -9.32 -5.78 -1.09
CA SER A 114 -9.13 -7.14 -1.59
C SER A 114 -7.99 -7.20 -2.58
N VAL A 115 -7.10 -8.18 -2.43
CA VAL A 115 -6.22 -8.52 -3.54
C VAL A 115 -7.04 -9.17 -4.65
N ALA A 116 -6.64 -8.99 -5.90
CA ALA A 116 -7.34 -9.58 -7.05
C ALA A 116 -6.38 -9.78 -8.24
N THR A 117 -6.93 -10.10 -9.40
CA THR A 117 -6.20 -10.31 -10.66
C THR A 117 -5.25 -11.51 -10.65
N GLY A 118 -5.63 -12.57 -9.91
CA GLY A 118 -4.79 -13.77 -9.77
C GLY A 118 -3.56 -13.53 -8.89
N PHE A 119 -3.74 -12.76 -7.82
CA PHE A 119 -2.68 -12.48 -6.83
C PHE A 119 -2.07 -13.80 -6.27
N PRO A 120 -0.73 -13.91 -6.10
CA PRO A 120 0.27 -12.85 -6.28
C PRO A 120 0.89 -12.79 -7.68
N SER A 121 0.63 -13.77 -8.56
CA SER A 121 1.34 -13.90 -9.83
C SER A 121 0.82 -13.00 -10.97
N GLY A 122 -0.47 -12.73 -11.01
CA GLY A 122 -1.10 -11.99 -12.11
C GLY A 122 -1.13 -12.75 -13.44
N GLN A 123 -0.94 -14.09 -13.45
CA GLN A 123 -0.72 -14.91 -14.63
C GLN A 123 -1.99 -15.59 -15.19
N TYR A 124 -3.17 -15.10 -14.82
CA TYR A 124 -4.42 -15.58 -15.40
C TYR A 124 -4.79 -14.77 -16.66
N PRO A 125 -5.58 -15.37 -17.59
CA PRO A 125 -6.20 -14.63 -18.70
C PRO A 125 -6.94 -13.39 -18.19
N LEU A 126 -6.93 -12.30 -18.98
CA LEU A 126 -7.46 -11.02 -18.55
C LEU A 126 -8.94 -11.10 -18.15
N GLU A 127 -9.74 -11.85 -18.89
CA GLU A 127 -11.17 -12.03 -18.59
C GLU A 127 -11.42 -12.68 -17.22
N ILE A 128 -10.55 -13.59 -16.79
CA ILE A 128 -10.63 -14.20 -15.46
C ILE A 128 -10.23 -13.19 -14.38
N ARG A 129 -9.18 -12.41 -14.62
CA ARG A 129 -8.72 -11.37 -13.69
C ARG A 129 -9.74 -10.25 -13.52
N VAL A 130 -10.44 -9.87 -14.60
CA VAL A 130 -11.54 -8.90 -14.54
C VAL A 130 -12.72 -9.44 -13.73
N ARG A 131 -13.10 -10.71 -13.93
CA ARG A 131 -14.17 -11.36 -13.14
C ARG A 131 -13.80 -11.46 -11.66
N ASP A 132 -12.54 -11.72 -11.33
CA ASP A 132 -12.03 -11.75 -9.96
C ASP A 132 -12.24 -10.38 -9.27
N VAL A 133 -11.91 -9.29 -9.96
CA VAL A 133 -12.17 -7.91 -9.49
C VAL A 133 -13.65 -7.65 -9.30
N GLN A 134 -14.48 -7.93 -10.31
CA GLN A 134 -15.93 -7.73 -10.27
C GLN A 134 -16.56 -8.50 -9.11
N ARG A 135 -16.09 -9.72 -8.86
CA ARG A 135 -16.56 -10.52 -7.74
C ARG A 135 -16.19 -9.89 -6.38
N ALA A 136 -14.94 -9.48 -6.18
CA ALA A 136 -14.50 -8.84 -4.95
C ALA A 136 -15.27 -7.54 -4.66
N VAL A 137 -15.53 -6.73 -5.70
CA VAL A 137 -16.34 -5.50 -5.58
C VAL A 137 -17.79 -5.83 -5.24
N ALA A 138 -18.39 -6.83 -5.90
CA ALA A 138 -19.76 -7.26 -5.62
C ALA A 138 -19.91 -7.81 -4.19
N ASP A 139 -18.88 -8.43 -3.64
CA ASP A 139 -18.84 -8.93 -2.26
C ASP A 139 -18.58 -7.82 -1.22
N GLY A 140 -18.36 -6.57 -1.67
CA GLY A 140 -18.28 -5.38 -0.82
C GLY A 140 -16.88 -4.82 -0.60
N ALA A 141 -15.89 -5.17 -1.42
CA ALA A 141 -14.57 -4.54 -1.35
C ALA A 141 -14.66 -3.04 -1.73
N ASP A 142 -14.11 -2.19 -0.86
CA ASP A 142 -14.01 -0.75 -1.09
C ASP A 142 -12.77 -0.38 -1.93
N GLU A 143 -11.77 -1.28 -1.92
CA GLU A 143 -10.48 -1.10 -2.57
C GLU A 143 -9.98 -2.42 -3.18
N ILE A 144 -9.33 -2.35 -4.33
CA ILE A 144 -8.77 -3.50 -5.04
C ILE A 144 -7.26 -3.33 -5.21
N ASP A 145 -6.50 -4.31 -4.77
CA ASP A 145 -5.05 -4.37 -4.97
C ASP A 145 -4.75 -5.35 -6.12
N MET A 146 -4.56 -4.83 -7.35
CA MET A 146 -4.22 -5.63 -8.55
C MET A 146 -2.72 -5.84 -8.68
N VAL A 147 -2.31 -6.88 -9.41
CA VAL A 147 -0.91 -7.12 -9.79
C VAL A 147 -0.74 -6.94 -11.29
N ILE A 148 0.29 -6.18 -11.72
CA ILE A 148 0.61 -6.02 -13.15
C ILE A 148 1.13 -7.32 -13.76
N ASN A 149 1.02 -7.44 -15.07
CA ASN A 149 1.65 -8.49 -15.86
C ASN A 149 3.15 -8.19 -16.00
N ARG A 150 3.95 -8.68 -15.04
CA ARG A 150 5.40 -8.46 -15.02
C ARG A 150 6.11 -9.04 -16.24
N GLY A 151 5.63 -10.21 -16.73
CA GLY A 151 6.19 -10.82 -17.94
C GLY A 151 6.00 -9.95 -19.18
N ALA A 152 4.83 -9.32 -19.35
CA ALA A 152 4.58 -8.35 -20.40
C ALA A 152 5.47 -7.11 -20.23
N PHE A 153 5.57 -6.56 -19.02
CA PHE A 153 6.41 -5.41 -18.74
C PHE A 153 7.88 -5.67 -19.07
N LEU A 154 8.46 -6.76 -18.53
CA LEU A 154 9.87 -7.09 -18.71
C LEU A 154 10.23 -7.46 -20.16
N SER A 155 9.25 -7.89 -20.98
CA SER A 155 9.43 -8.13 -22.41
C SER A 155 9.14 -6.89 -23.29
N GLY A 156 8.95 -5.70 -22.70
CA GLY A 156 8.72 -4.44 -23.42
C GLY A 156 7.30 -4.27 -23.96
N ARG A 157 6.36 -5.17 -23.65
CA ARG A 157 4.97 -5.09 -24.08
C ARG A 157 4.15 -4.16 -23.18
N TYR A 158 4.57 -2.91 -23.09
CA TYR A 158 3.99 -1.90 -22.19
C TYR A 158 2.52 -1.58 -22.49
N GLY A 159 2.12 -1.63 -23.76
CA GLY A 159 0.72 -1.47 -24.17
C GLY A 159 -0.19 -2.51 -23.53
N VAL A 160 0.23 -3.77 -23.47
CA VAL A 160 -0.52 -4.85 -22.79
C VAL A 160 -0.70 -4.53 -21.31
N VAL A 161 0.36 -4.07 -20.64
CA VAL A 161 0.27 -3.69 -19.21
C VAL A 161 -0.74 -2.55 -19.00
N ALA A 162 -0.70 -1.55 -19.87
CA ALA A 162 -1.62 -0.41 -19.80
C ALA A 162 -3.10 -0.82 -20.06
N GLU A 163 -3.34 -1.66 -21.06
CA GLU A 163 -4.68 -2.18 -21.39
C GLU A 163 -5.25 -2.99 -20.22
N GLU A 164 -4.45 -3.86 -19.63
CA GLU A 164 -4.85 -4.67 -18.48
C GLU A 164 -5.19 -3.80 -17.26
N ILE A 165 -4.39 -2.76 -16.96
CA ILE A 165 -4.69 -1.82 -15.87
C ILE A 165 -6.00 -1.08 -16.15
N ARG A 166 -6.23 -0.58 -17.37
CA ARG A 166 -7.46 0.13 -17.72
C ARG A 166 -8.70 -0.76 -17.61
N ALA A 167 -8.61 -2.01 -18.05
CA ALA A 167 -9.70 -2.98 -17.91
C ALA A 167 -10.05 -3.23 -16.42
N VAL A 168 -9.04 -3.27 -15.56
CA VAL A 168 -9.25 -3.42 -14.12
C VAL A 168 -9.82 -2.15 -13.50
N VAL A 169 -9.37 -0.95 -13.91
CA VAL A 169 -9.98 0.33 -13.48
C VAL A 169 -11.47 0.35 -13.79
N GLU A 170 -11.86 -0.08 -14.98
CA GLU A 170 -13.27 -0.17 -15.38
C GLU A 170 -14.04 -1.18 -14.49
N ALA A 171 -13.45 -2.36 -14.25
CA ALA A 171 -14.05 -3.40 -13.42
C ALA A 171 -14.21 -3.00 -11.94
N CYS A 172 -13.37 -2.09 -11.43
CA CYS A 172 -13.47 -1.59 -10.06
C CYS A 172 -14.70 -0.71 -9.82
N GLY A 173 -15.31 -0.12 -10.86
CA GLY A 173 -16.42 0.81 -10.68
C GLY A 173 -16.05 1.96 -9.73
N SER A 174 -16.72 2.06 -8.57
CA SER A 174 -16.43 3.07 -7.55
C SER A 174 -15.33 2.68 -6.55
N ALA A 175 -14.92 1.41 -6.52
CA ALA A 175 -13.83 0.97 -5.63
C ALA A 175 -12.48 1.57 -6.07
N HIS A 176 -11.65 1.95 -5.11
CA HIS A 176 -10.30 2.46 -5.41
C HIS A 176 -9.39 1.34 -5.87
N LEU A 177 -8.50 1.66 -6.82
CA LEU A 177 -7.51 0.71 -7.32
C LEU A 177 -6.12 1.01 -6.73
N LYS A 178 -5.39 -0.05 -6.36
CA LYS A 178 -3.96 0.02 -6.02
C LYS A 178 -3.20 -0.94 -6.94
N VAL A 179 -2.33 -0.39 -7.77
CA VAL A 179 -1.57 -1.16 -8.77
C VAL A 179 -0.25 -1.63 -8.19
N ILE A 180 -0.13 -2.93 -7.95
CA ILE A 180 1.10 -3.56 -7.47
C ILE A 180 2.06 -3.73 -8.65
N LEU A 181 3.21 -3.08 -8.57
CA LEU A 181 4.25 -3.16 -9.59
C LEU A 181 5.17 -4.38 -9.41
N GLU A 182 5.25 -4.95 -8.21
CA GLU A 182 6.20 -6.00 -7.79
C GLU A 182 7.65 -5.58 -8.05
N THR A 183 8.01 -4.49 -7.44
CA THR A 183 9.29 -3.78 -7.70
C THR A 183 10.54 -4.63 -7.51
N GLY A 184 10.48 -5.68 -6.66
CA GLY A 184 11.58 -6.62 -6.47
C GLY A 184 11.94 -7.44 -7.71
N GLU A 185 11.01 -7.58 -8.67
CA GLU A 185 11.23 -8.30 -9.94
C GLU A 185 11.52 -7.37 -11.13
N LEU A 186 11.44 -6.04 -10.95
CA LEU A 186 11.67 -5.08 -12.04
C LEU A 186 13.15 -4.78 -12.31
N ALA A 187 14.06 -5.31 -11.55
CA ALA A 187 15.52 -5.29 -11.67
C ALA A 187 16.19 -3.92 -11.52
N THR A 188 15.68 -2.83 -12.10
CA THR A 188 16.32 -1.50 -12.08
C THR A 188 15.36 -0.40 -11.62
N TYR A 189 15.90 0.70 -11.10
CA TYR A 189 15.10 1.88 -10.76
C TYR A 189 14.46 2.53 -11.99
N ASP A 190 15.08 2.44 -13.16
CA ASP A 190 14.47 2.90 -14.42
C ASP A 190 13.21 2.10 -14.74
N ASN A 191 13.22 0.78 -14.53
CA ASN A 191 12.04 -0.04 -14.72
C ASN A 191 10.96 0.26 -13.67
N VAL A 192 11.35 0.50 -12.42
CA VAL A 192 10.39 0.92 -11.36
C VAL A 192 9.77 2.26 -11.73
N ARG A 193 10.57 3.23 -12.19
CA ARG A 193 10.08 4.53 -12.65
C ARG A 193 9.12 4.37 -13.83
N ARG A 194 9.50 3.63 -14.85
CA ARG A 194 8.66 3.38 -16.03
C ARG A 194 7.36 2.67 -15.69
N ALA A 195 7.40 1.64 -14.84
CA ALA A 195 6.19 0.95 -14.40
C ALA A 195 5.26 1.88 -13.62
N SER A 196 5.82 2.78 -12.80
CA SER A 196 5.06 3.80 -12.07
C SER A 196 4.38 4.77 -13.03
N ASP A 197 5.11 5.32 -14.00
CA ASP A 197 4.57 6.28 -14.97
C ASP A 197 3.46 5.64 -15.83
N ILE A 198 3.63 4.37 -16.27
CA ILE A 198 2.60 3.62 -16.99
C ILE A 198 1.36 3.44 -16.11
N ALA A 199 1.53 2.97 -14.88
CA ALA A 199 0.41 2.76 -13.97
C ALA A 199 -0.34 4.07 -13.70
N ILE A 200 0.37 5.15 -13.35
CA ILE A 200 -0.20 6.47 -13.09
C ILE A 200 -0.97 7.02 -14.28
N SER A 201 -0.51 6.77 -15.52
CA SER A 201 -1.20 7.20 -16.73
C SER A 201 -2.55 6.50 -16.96
N CYS A 202 -2.74 5.32 -16.37
CA CYS A 202 -3.91 4.47 -16.57
C CYS A 202 -4.96 4.57 -15.45
N ILE A 203 -4.56 4.93 -14.22
CA ILE A 203 -5.43 4.95 -13.03
C ILE A 203 -6.09 6.32 -12.83
N ARG A 204 -7.09 6.39 -11.94
CA ARG A 204 -7.85 7.60 -11.63
C ARG A 204 -7.14 8.44 -10.55
N GLU A 205 -7.54 9.67 -10.39
CA GLU A 205 -7.23 10.44 -9.17
C GLU A 205 -7.79 9.70 -7.95
N GLY A 206 -7.01 9.64 -6.85
CA GLY A 206 -7.37 8.89 -5.66
C GLY A 206 -7.00 7.40 -5.68
N ASP A 207 -6.64 6.85 -6.84
CA ASP A 207 -6.07 5.50 -6.92
C ASP A 207 -4.57 5.52 -6.51
N PHE A 208 -3.99 4.34 -6.32
CA PHE A 208 -2.65 4.17 -5.77
C PHE A 208 -1.72 3.38 -6.69
N ILE A 209 -0.43 3.64 -6.58
CA ILE A 209 0.60 2.67 -6.97
C ILE A 209 1.17 2.01 -5.70
N LYS A 210 1.45 0.70 -5.78
CA LYS A 210 1.90 -0.12 -4.66
C LYS A 210 3.19 -0.84 -5.04
N THR A 211 4.16 -0.95 -4.11
CA THR A 211 5.44 -1.57 -4.41
C THR A 211 5.31 -3.06 -4.72
N SER A 212 4.69 -3.83 -3.84
CA SER A 212 4.91 -5.29 -3.80
C SER A 212 3.69 -6.06 -3.31
N THR A 213 3.63 -7.33 -3.67
CA THR A 213 2.67 -8.29 -3.11
C THR A 213 2.99 -8.65 -1.65
N GLY A 214 4.26 -8.54 -1.25
CA GLY A 214 4.78 -9.08 0.00
C GLY A 214 5.11 -10.58 -0.04
N LYS A 215 4.90 -11.24 -1.19
CA LYS A 215 5.20 -12.67 -1.40
C LYS A 215 6.55 -12.90 -2.10
N VAL A 216 7.17 -11.83 -2.60
CA VAL A 216 8.49 -11.83 -3.24
C VAL A 216 9.45 -10.96 -2.43
N SER A 217 10.74 -11.32 -2.40
CA SER A 217 11.80 -10.54 -1.75
C SER A 217 12.88 -10.19 -2.80
N PRO A 218 13.38 -8.93 -2.78
CA PRO A 218 13.03 -7.84 -1.89
C PRO A 218 11.64 -7.28 -2.17
N ALA A 219 10.95 -6.80 -1.12
CA ALA A 219 9.67 -6.10 -1.24
C ALA A 219 9.89 -4.57 -1.21
N ALA A 220 9.15 -3.81 -0.39
CA ALA A 220 9.35 -2.39 -0.27
C ALA A 220 10.73 -2.04 0.30
N THR A 221 11.45 -1.14 -0.38
CA THR A 221 12.67 -0.51 0.12
C THR A 221 12.54 1.01 0.05
N MET A 222 13.31 1.71 0.87
CA MET A 222 13.30 3.19 0.85
C MET A 222 13.66 3.77 -0.52
N PRO A 223 14.73 3.30 -1.24
CA PRO A 223 15.05 3.82 -2.56
C PRO A 223 13.95 3.59 -3.59
N VAL A 224 13.41 2.36 -3.65
CA VAL A 224 12.32 2.03 -4.58
C VAL A 224 11.08 2.90 -4.33
N THR A 225 10.71 3.05 -3.05
CA THR A 225 9.57 3.92 -2.69
C THR A 225 9.84 5.38 -3.05
N LEU A 226 11.08 5.87 -2.86
CA LEU A 226 11.45 7.23 -3.28
C LEU A 226 11.26 7.44 -4.78
N VAL A 227 11.71 6.51 -5.62
CA VAL A 227 11.52 6.58 -7.08
C VAL A 227 10.04 6.64 -7.45
N MET A 228 9.20 5.85 -6.79
CA MET A 228 7.75 5.87 -7.00
C MET A 228 7.10 7.18 -6.53
N LEU A 229 7.53 7.73 -5.38
CA LEU A 229 7.08 9.05 -4.91
C LEU A 229 7.50 10.18 -5.87
N GLU A 230 8.67 10.08 -6.47
CA GLU A 230 9.13 11.03 -7.49
C GLU A 230 8.28 10.97 -8.76
N ALA A 231 7.83 9.79 -9.19
CA ALA A 231 6.90 9.65 -10.30
C ALA A 231 5.53 10.33 -9.98
N ILE A 232 5.00 10.12 -8.77
CA ILE A 232 3.78 10.78 -8.29
C ILE A 232 3.96 12.30 -8.26
N ARG A 233 5.08 12.79 -7.69
CA ARG A 233 5.41 14.23 -7.61
C ARG A 233 5.43 14.88 -8.99
N ASP A 234 6.12 14.24 -9.93
CA ASP A 234 6.31 14.78 -11.26
C ASP A 234 4.98 14.83 -12.03
N THR A 235 4.17 13.78 -11.94
CA THR A 235 2.79 13.78 -12.49
C THR A 235 1.94 14.88 -11.85
N TYR A 236 1.95 15.00 -10.53
CA TYR A 236 1.16 16.03 -9.85
C TYR A 236 1.57 17.45 -10.28
N LYS A 237 2.86 17.72 -10.41
CA LYS A 237 3.37 19.00 -10.89
C LYS A 237 2.95 19.32 -12.33
N GLN A 238 2.85 18.31 -13.18
CA GLN A 238 2.53 18.48 -14.60
C GLN A 238 1.01 18.58 -14.84
N THR A 239 0.21 17.85 -14.09
CA THR A 239 -1.21 17.64 -14.40
C THR A 239 -2.17 18.03 -13.29
N GLY A 240 -1.71 18.23 -12.06
CA GLY A 240 -2.53 18.37 -10.87
C GLY A 240 -3.15 17.07 -10.36
N LYS A 241 -2.98 15.94 -11.05
CA LYS A 241 -3.55 14.64 -10.69
C LYS A 241 -2.88 14.07 -9.45
N LYS A 242 -3.66 13.86 -8.40
CA LYS A 242 -3.16 13.36 -7.12
C LYS A 242 -3.31 11.84 -7.02
N ILE A 243 -2.21 11.15 -6.81
CA ILE A 243 -2.09 9.69 -6.75
C ILE A 243 -1.55 9.28 -5.39
N GLY A 244 -2.10 8.19 -4.85
CA GLY A 244 -1.65 7.61 -3.59
C GLY A 244 -0.46 6.67 -3.75
N MET A 245 0.25 6.42 -2.64
CA MET A 245 1.38 5.52 -2.55
C MET A 245 1.20 4.47 -1.45
N LYS A 246 1.48 3.19 -1.76
CA LYS A 246 1.45 2.11 -0.76
C LYS A 246 2.73 1.27 -0.83
N PRO A 247 3.75 1.55 -0.01
CA PRO A 247 4.82 0.58 0.22
C PRO A 247 4.26 -0.62 0.98
N ALA A 248 4.63 -1.83 0.56
CA ALA A 248 4.14 -3.07 1.13
C ALA A 248 5.23 -4.15 1.20
N GLY A 249 5.21 -4.92 2.31
CA GLY A 249 6.20 -5.97 2.58
C GLY A 249 7.53 -5.42 3.09
N GLY A 250 8.10 -6.07 4.11
CA GLY A 250 9.41 -5.72 4.66
C GLY A 250 9.44 -4.57 5.67
N ILE A 251 8.38 -3.80 5.82
CA ILE A 251 8.27 -2.71 6.80
C ILE A 251 7.71 -3.30 8.09
N ARG A 252 8.54 -3.38 9.14
CA ARG A 252 8.22 -4.14 10.36
C ARG A 252 8.33 -3.34 11.64
N THR A 253 8.96 -2.15 11.61
CA THR A 253 9.23 -1.39 12.83
C THR A 253 8.67 0.02 12.75
N GLY A 254 8.23 0.56 13.90
CA GLY A 254 7.79 1.95 14.01
C GLY A 254 8.88 2.94 13.60
N LYS A 255 10.16 2.58 13.80
CA LYS A 255 11.28 3.39 13.31
C LYS A 255 11.30 3.46 11.78
N GLN A 256 11.07 2.37 11.09
CA GLN A 256 10.95 2.39 9.63
C GLN A 256 9.74 3.21 9.20
N ALA A 257 8.58 3.02 9.83
CA ALA A 257 7.37 3.76 9.48
C ALA A 257 7.59 5.28 9.49
N TRP A 258 8.12 5.84 10.56
CA TRP A 258 8.34 7.30 10.60
C TRP A 258 9.43 7.77 9.61
N HIS A 259 10.42 6.94 9.25
CA HIS A 259 11.35 7.27 8.16
C HIS A 259 10.63 7.40 6.81
N TYR A 260 9.68 6.48 6.52
CA TYR A 260 8.84 6.59 5.33
C TYR A 260 7.98 7.86 5.35
N LEU A 261 7.37 8.20 6.49
CA LEU A 261 6.58 9.43 6.61
C LEU A 261 7.43 10.69 6.39
N CYS A 262 8.65 10.74 6.91
CA CYS A 262 9.59 11.82 6.61
C CYS A 262 9.89 11.91 5.10
N MET A 263 10.11 10.78 4.45
CA MET A 263 10.37 10.73 3.01
C MET A 263 9.16 11.22 2.20
N VAL A 264 7.95 10.81 2.58
CA VAL A 264 6.71 11.29 1.94
C VAL A 264 6.58 12.80 2.10
N ASN A 265 6.72 13.30 3.32
CA ASN A 265 6.62 14.74 3.61
C ASN A 265 7.63 15.56 2.82
N GLU A 266 8.90 15.14 2.78
CA GLU A 266 9.95 15.88 2.08
C GLU A 266 9.86 15.74 0.54
N THR A 267 9.17 14.73 0.00
CA THR A 267 9.05 14.50 -1.44
C THR A 267 7.75 15.06 -2.00
N LEU A 268 6.64 14.89 -1.30
CA LEU A 268 5.29 15.23 -1.76
C LEU A 268 4.61 16.33 -0.94
N GLY A 269 5.07 16.59 0.30
CA GLY A 269 4.49 17.53 1.24
C GLY A 269 3.42 16.90 2.15
N GLU A 270 2.96 17.70 3.13
CA GLU A 270 1.99 17.28 4.17
C GLU A 270 0.66 16.77 3.59
N GLY A 271 0.25 17.27 2.42
CA GLY A 271 -0.98 16.86 1.77
C GLY A 271 -1.07 15.37 1.43
N TRP A 272 0.04 14.63 1.48
CA TRP A 272 0.06 13.16 1.33
C TRP A 272 0.13 12.39 2.65
N LEU A 273 0.30 13.08 3.78
CA LEU A 273 0.33 12.45 5.11
C LEU A 273 -1.08 12.19 5.64
N SER A 274 -1.85 11.40 4.91
CA SER A 274 -3.18 10.94 5.31
C SER A 274 -3.47 9.55 4.74
N PRO A 275 -4.41 8.78 5.33
CA PRO A 275 -4.77 7.46 4.83
C PRO A 275 -5.38 7.49 3.41
N ASP A 276 -5.81 8.63 2.92
CA ASP A 276 -6.34 8.77 1.55
C ASP A 276 -5.23 8.81 0.49
N TRP A 277 -3.97 9.06 0.90
CA TRP A 277 -2.86 9.26 -0.05
C TRP A 277 -1.63 8.44 0.26
N PHE A 278 -1.51 7.91 1.47
CA PHE A 278 -0.39 7.05 1.82
C PHE A 278 -0.84 5.91 2.74
N ARG A 279 -0.38 4.70 2.44
CA ARG A 279 -0.70 3.49 3.20
C ARG A 279 0.54 2.64 3.43
N PHE A 280 0.58 1.96 4.56
CA PHE A 280 1.53 0.87 4.82
C PHE A 280 0.82 -0.46 4.63
N GLY A 281 1.25 -1.27 3.65
CA GLY A 281 0.80 -2.67 3.53
C GLY A 281 1.58 -3.55 4.50
N ALA A 282 0.99 -3.92 5.62
CA ALA A 282 1.72 -4.60 6.68
C ALA A 282 0.82 -5.48 7.56
N SER A 283 1.45 -6.46 8.23
CA SER A 283 0.85 -7.28 9.29
C SER A 283 1.49 -6.96 10.65
N SER A 284 2.79 -7.24 10.80
CA SER A 284 3.50 -7.13 12.08
C SER A 284 3.88 -5.69 12.47
N LEU A 285 3.85 -4.74 11.54
CA LEU A 285 4.19 -3.34 11.80
C LEU A 285 3.35 -2.73 12.91
N LEU A 286 2.04 -3.02 12.92
CA LEU A 286 1.12 -2.46 13.90
C LEU A 286 1.58 -2.74 15.33
N ASN A 287 1.93 -3.97 15.65
CA ASN A 287 2.39 -4.36 16.99
C ASN A 287 3.67 -3.62 17.39
N ASP A 288 4.63 -3.46 16.48
CA ASP A 288 5.88 -2.73 16.78
C ASP A 288 5.65 -1.22 16.95
N VAL A 289 4.72 -0.64 16.18
CA VAL A 289 4.30 0.75 16.36
C VAL A 289 3.72 0.96 17.75
N LEU A 290 2.77 0.11 18.19
CA LEU A 290 2.14 0.19 19.51
C LEU A 290 3.16 -0.01 20.65
N ARG A 291 4.07 -0.98 20.54
CA ARG A 291 5.19 -1.18 21.48
C ARG A 291 6.12 0.05 21.55
N SER A 292 6.38 0.68 20.41
CA SER A 292 7.19 1.88 20.32
C SER A 292 6.50 3.07 21.01
N MET A 293 5.18 3.19 20.89
CA MET A 293 4.38 4.20 21.57
C MET A 293 4.40 3.98 23.09
N GLN A 294 4.18 2.75 23.55
CA GLN A 294 4.27 2.39 24.98
C GLN A 294 5.64 2.75 25.53
N LYS A 295 6.72 2.34 24.88
CA LYS A 295 8.09 2.69 25.30
C LYS A 295 8.32 4.21 25.39
N LEU A 296 7.80 4.97 24.42
CA LEU A 296 7.93 6.43 24.46
C LEU A 296 7.17 7.05 25.63
N ALA A 297 6.00 6.50 25.99
CA ALA A 297 5.19 7.00 27.10
C ALA A 297 5.77 6.62 28.46
N THR A 298 6.06 5.34 28.68
CA THR A 298 6.42 4.77 29.98
C THR A 298 7.92 4.63 30.23
N GLY A 299 8.73 4.59 29.16
CA GLY A 299 10.16 4.21 29.24
C GLY A 299 10.42 2.70 29.19
N GLU A 300 9.39 1.87 29.30
CA GLU A 300 9.48 0.41 29.38
C GLU A 300 9.07 -0.27 28.07
N TYR A 301 9.71 -1.39 27.76
CA TYR A 301 9.31 -2.21 26.61
C TYR A 301 8.10 -3.08 26.97
N ALA A 302 7.11 -3.09 26.08
CA ALA A 302 6.04 -4.07 26.14
C ALA A 302 6.56 -5.50 25.89
N ALA A 303 5.98 -6.47 26.57
CA ALA A 303 6.22 -7.86 26.29
C ALA A 303 5.63 -8.28 24.93
N GLY A 304 6.13 -9.36 24.35
CA GLY A 304 5.65 -9.87 23.06
C GLY A 304 4.16 -10.24 23.06
N TYR A 305 3.66 -10.71 24.21
CA TYR A 305 2.26 -11.12 24.40
C TYR A 305 1.31 -9.98 24.79
N ASP A 306 1.78 -8.75 25.00
CA ASP A 306 0.90 -7.59 25.29
C ASP A 306 0.06 -7.17 24.09
N PHE A 307 0.46 -7.59 22.90
CA PHE A 307 -0.26 -7.33 21.65
C PHE A 307 -0.48 -8.63 20.90
N SER A 308 -1.73 -9.00 20.69
CA SER A 308 -2.08 -10.21 19.93
C SER A 308 -1.53 -10.14 18.49
N ASP A 309 -1.03 -11.25 17.98
CA ASP A 309 -0.87 -11.44 16.55
C ASP A 309 -2.24 -11.77 15.97
N ALA A 310 -2.67 -11.00 14.98
CA ALA A 310 -3.98 -11.16 14.35
C ALA A 310 -3.88 -12.11 13.16
#